data_9a451292be10371d63bbb2acff0d27da
#
_entry.id   9a451292be10371d63bbb2acff0d27da
#
_cell.length_a   1.000
_cell.length_b   1.000
_cell.length_c   1.000
_cell.angle_alpha   90.00
_cell.angle_beta   90.00
_cell.angle_gamma   90.00
#
_symmetry.space_group_name_H-M   'P 1'
#
loop_
_entity.id
_entity.type
_entity.pdbx_description
1 polymer ?
#
loop_
_entity_poly.entity_id
_entity_poly.type
_entity_poly.pdbx_seq_one_letter_code
_entity_poly.pdbx_strand_id
1 'polypeptide(L)'
;MVESVKPRRRYQSPRRAAQAAQTRRDIVTAAGLLFRERGYGVPLAEIASEAGVVVETVYRIFGSKAALFRAAVEVLLAGGAGRAKIPVEERPAIRAIRDEPDPRKQVAGYAAAQPGIHRRAGPLLRALRDARGSDRELGRLWDEMEAWRLDGQGRFVRMLADRGALRRDLNVDVGIDIAWTLCSLAVYDLLVLGRGWGDERYQAWLTDALARELLASGTRAHGPESMAQTDE
;
A
#
# COMPACT_ATOMS: atom_id res chain seq x y z
N MET A 1 53.60 -8.40 -26.35
CA MET A 1 52.47 -7.54 -26.77
C MET A 1 51.19 -8.25 -26.38
N VAL A 2 50.55 -7.79 -25.33
CA VAL A 2 49.27 -8.39 -24.85
C VAL A 2 48.18 -7.50 -25.41
N GLU A 3 47.37 -8.05 -26.30
CA GLU A 3 46.27 -7.39 -26.97
C GLU A 3 45.11 -7.23 -25.98
N SER A 4 44.78 -5.99 -25.64
CA SER A 4 43.72 -5.62 -24.71
C SER A 4 42.35 -5.80 -25.41
N VAL A 5 41.62 -6.84 -25.05
CA VAL A 5 40.24 -7.06 -25.49
C VAL A 5 39.31 -6.07 -24.78
N LYS A 6 38.86 -5.02 -25.49
CA LYS A 6 37.86 -4.07 -24.99
C LYS A 6 36.53 -4.79 -24.71
N PRO A 7 35.91 -4.62 -23.53
CA PRO A 7 34.60 -5.21 -23.24
C PRO A 7 33.54 -4.59 -24.18
N ARG A 8 32.83 -5.44 -24.92
CA ARG A 8 31.68 -5.02 -25.76
C ARG A 8 30.59 -4.44 -24.86
N ARG A 9 30.42 -3.13 -24.83
CA ARG A 9 29.24 -2.45 -24.27
C ARG A 9 28.01 -3.02 -24.99
N ARG A 10 27.13 -3.73 -24.25
CA ARG A 10 25.81 -4.14 -24.74
C ARG A 10 25.00 -2.85 -24.98
N TYR A 11 24.94 -2.42 -26.24
CA TYR A 11 24.06 -1.34 -26.70
C TYR A 11 22.62 -1.83 -26.60
N GLN A 12 21.93 -1.52 -25.49
CA GLN A 12 20.49 -1.72 -25.38
C GLN A 12 19.81 -0.54 -26.06
N SER A 13 19.21 -0.80 -27.22
CA SER A 13 18.41 0.20 -27.93
C SER A 13 17.28 0.69 -27.00
N PRO A 14 17.12 2.03 -26.81
CA PRO A 14 16.02 2.59 -26.00
C PRO A 14 14.64 2.05 -26.39
N ARG A 15 14.44 1.77 -27.66
CA ARG A 15 13.19 1.18 -28.20
C ARG A 15 12.95 -0.24 -27.69
N ARG A 16 13.98 -1.08 -27.58
CA ARG A 16 13.87 -2.44 -27.03
C ARG A 16 13.57 -2.41 -25.52
N ALA A 17 14.19 -1.51 -24.79
CA ALA A 17 13.94 -1.32 -23.36
C ALA A 17 12.48 -0.84 -23.11
N ALA A 18 11.99 0.11 -23.91
CA ALA A 18 10.61 0.58 -23.83
C ALA A 18 9.60 -0.54 -24.15
N GLN A 19 9.87 -1.35 -25.18
CA GLN A 19 9.03 -2.50 -25.54
C GLN A 19 9.00 -3.56 -24.44
N ALA A 20 10.15 -3.91 -23.85
CA ALA A 20 10.23 -4.85 -22.73
C ALA A 20 9.48 -4.34 -21.51
N ALA A 21 9.57 -3.04 -21.21
CA ALA A 21 8.82 -2.42 -20.13
C ALA A 21 7.31 -2.42 -20.40
N GLN A 22 6.88 -2.26 -21.65
CA GLN A 22 5.46 -2.34 -22.03
C GLN A 22 4.95 -3.78 -21.86
N THR A 23 5.64 -4.77 -22.42
CA THR A 23 5.30 -6.20 -22.26
C THR A 23 5.17 -6.59 -20.79
N ARG A 24 6.11 -6.15 -19.93
CA ARG A 24 6.01 -6.39 -18.50
C ARG A 24 4.75 -5.78 -17.86
N ARG A 25 4.36 -4.56 -18.28
CA ARG A 25 3.13 -3.91 -17.79
C ARG A 25 1.89 -4.67 -18.22
N ASP A 26 1.84 -5.11 -19.48
CA ASP A 26 0.69 -5.83 -20.03
C ASP A 26 0.48 -7.15 -19.29
N ILE A 27 1.55 -7.91 -19.04
CA ILE A 27 1.48 -9.15 -18.25
C ILE A 27 1.00 -8.89 -16.82
N VAL A 28 1.50 -7.86 -16.13
CA VAL A 28 1.08 -7.54 -14.75
C VAL A 28 -0.39 -7.08 -14.72
N THR A 29 -0.84 -6.36 -15.73
CA THR A 29 -2.23 -5.91 -15.85
C THR A 29 -3.17 -7.10 -16.05
N ALA A 30 -2.86 -7.98 -16.99
CA ALA A 30 -3.61 -9.22 -17.23
C ALA A 30 -3.64 -10.11 -15.98
N ALA A 31 -2.49 -10.29 -15.33
CA ALA A 31 -2.39 -11.03 -14.08
C ALA A 31 -3.26 -10.44 -12.97
N GLY A 32 -3.21 -9.11 -12.78
CA GLY A 32 -4.01 -8.41 -11.77
C GLY A 32 -5.52 -8.57 -11.99
N LEU A 33 -5.97 -8.56 -13.25
CA LEU A 33 -7.37 -8.82 -13.61
C LEU A 33 -7.77 -10.26 -13.30
N LEU A 34 -7.06 -11.23 -13.85
CA LEU A 34 -7.39 -12.64 -13.73
C LEU A 34 -7.26 -13.17 -12.30
N PHE A 35 -6.22 -12.78 -11.57
CA PHE A 35 -6.09 -13.14 -10.15
C PHE A 35 -7.20 -12.54 -9.29
N ARG A 36 -7.68 -11.34 -9.60
CA ARG A 36 -8.80 -10.72 -8.88
C ARG A 36 -10.11 -11.45 -9.12
N GLU A 37 -10.35 -11.94 -10.33
CA GLU A 37 -11.59 -12.60 -10.72
C GLU A 37 -11.63 -14.08 -10.32
N ARG A 38 -10.50 -14.78 -10.41
CA ARG A 38 -10.43 -16.24 -10.33
C ARG A 38 -9.44 -16.75 -9.27
N GLY A 39 -8.81 -15.85 -8.51
CA GLY A 39 -7.84 -16.21 -7.48
C GLY A 39 -6.50 -16.69 -8.02
N TYR A 40 -5.65 -17.20 -7.13
CA TYR A 40 -4.30 -17.67 -7.48
C TYR A 40 -4.31 -18.93 -8.38
N GLY A 41 -5.43 -19.68 -8.45
CA GLY A 41 -5.55 -20.89 -9.26
C GLY A 41 -5.35 -20.70 -10.78
N VAL A 42 -5.51 -19.49 -11.32
CA VAL A 42 -5.41 -19.19 -12.75
C VAL A 42 -4.09 -19.69 -13.35
N PRO A 43 -4.11 -20.49 -14.45
CA PRO A 43 -2.90 -20.93 -15.12
C PRO A 43 -2.11 -19.76 -15.74
N LEU A 44 -0.75 -19.84 -15.68
CA LEU A 44 0.09 -18.82 -16.34
C LEU A 44 -0.11 -18.74 -17.86
N ALA A 45 -0.51 -19.83 -18.51
CA ALA A 45 -0.82 -19.83 -19.93
C ALA A 45 -2.00 -18.93 -20.29
N GLU A 46 -3.03 -18.87 -19.42
CA GLU A 46 -4.17 -17.95 -19.62
C GLU A 46 -3.76 -16.49 -19.43
N ILE A 47 -2.94 -16.21 -18.41
CA ILE A 47 -2.41 -14.86 -18.19
C ILE A 47 -1.54 -14.42 -19.36
N ALA A 48 -0.72 -15.33 -19.91
CA ALA A 48 0.10 -15.05 -21.08
C ALA A 48 -0.76 -14.75 -22.31
N SER A 49 -1.81 -15.56 -22.54
CA SER A 49 -2.77 -15.35 -23.62
C SER A 49 -3.47 -14.00 -23.53
N GLU A 50 -3.95 -13.64 -22.33
CA GLU A 50 -4.60 -12.34 -22.06
C GLU A 50 -3.64 -11.16 -22.31
N ALA A 51 -2.35 -11.34 -21.99
CA ALA A 51 -1.31 -10.34 -22.22
C ALA A 51 -0.76 -10.33 -23.66
N GLY A 52 -1.23 -11.20 -24.55
CA GLY A 52 -0.76 -11.29 -25.93
C GLY A 52 0.68 -11.79 -26.06
N VAL A 53 1.14 -12.65 -25.14
CA VAL A 53 2.50 -13.22 -25.15
C VAL A 53 2.47 -14.74 -24.96
N VAL A 54 3.60 -15.40 -25.24
CA VAL A 54 3.76 -16.82 -24.92
C VAL A 54 4.18 -17.00 -23.46
N VAL A 55 3.85 -18.15 -22.85
CA VAL A 55 4.07 -18.41 -21.43
C VAL A 55 5.55 -18.37 -21.04
N GLU A 56 6.45 -18.74 -21.94
CA GLU A 56 7.90 -18.65 -21.74
C GLU A 56 8.37 -17.21 -21.52
N THR A 57 7.68 -16.24 -22.11
CA THR A 57 7.95 -14.81 -21.88
C THR A 57 7.59 -14.41 -20.45
N VAL A 58 6.49 -14.94 -19.88
CA VAL A 58 6.11 -14.72 -18.50
C VAL A 58 7.17 -15.30 -17.56
N TYR A 59 7.58 -16.55 -17.75
CA TYR A 59 8.65 -17.19 -16.96
C TYR A 59 9.97 -16.43 -17.06
N ARG A 60 10.36 -16.00 -18.25
CA ARG A 60 11.61 -15.24 -18.47
C ARG A 60 11.63 -13.90 -17.74
N ILE A 61 10.46 -13.23 -17.57
CA ILE A 61 10.36 -11.90 -16.97
C ILE A 61 10.18 -11.97 -15.44
N PHE A 62 9.43 -12.96 -14.95
CA PHE A 62 9.04 -13.03 -13.54
C PHE A 62 9.66 -14.23 -12.80
N GLY A 63 10.09 -15.26 -13.49
CA GLY A 63 10.68 -16.47 -12.89
C GLY A 63 9.63 -17.42 -12.33
N SER A 64 8.67 -16.94 -11.53
CA SER A 64 7.62 -17.76 -10.92
C SER A 64 6.26 -17.09 -10.99
N LYS A 65 5.19 -17.87 -10.75
CA LYS A 65 3.81 -17.38 -10.63
C LYS A 65 3.65 -16.49 -9.39
N ALA A 66 4.31 -16.82 -8.29
CA ALA A 66 4.26 -16.01 -7.07
C ALA A 66 4.95 -14.66 -7.28
N ALA A 67 6.06 -14.60 -8.01
CA ALA A 67 6.70 -13.33 -8.34
C ALA A 67 5.83 -12.44 -9.25
N LEU A 68 5.08 -13.03 -10.19
CA LEU A 68 4.09 -12.32 -10.98
C LEU A 68 2.93 -11.83 -10.10
N PHE A 69 2.43 -12.67 -9.20
CA PHE A 69 1.37 -12.32 -8.26
C PHE A 69 1.80 -11.16 -7.35
N ARG A 70 3.01 -11.20 -6.80
CA ARG A 70 3.64 -10.09 -6.07
C ARG A 70 3.59 -8.79 -6.87
N ALA A 71 4.08 -8.81 -8.12
CA ALA A 71 4.10 -7.63 -8.98
C ALA A 71 2.68 -7.07 -9.23
N ALA A 72 1.67 -7.93 -9.35
CA ALA A 72 0.27 -7.52 -9.50
C ALA A 72 -0.25 -6.85 -8.21
N VAL A 73 0.03 -7.41 -7.03
CA VAL A 73 -0.32 -6.80 -5.73
C VAL A 73 0.34 -5.44 -5.57
N GLU A 74 1.63 -5.31 -5.86
CA GLU A 74 2.37 -4.05 -5.76
C GLU A 74 1.76 -2.93 -6.63
N VAL A 75 1.36 -3.28 -7.86
CA VAL A 75 0.71 -2.33 -8.78
C VAL A 75 -0.65 -1.89 -8.25
N LEU A 76 -1.44 -2.81 -7.67
CA LEU A 76 -2.75 -2.50 -7.10
C LEU A 76 -2.65 -1.66 -5.82
N LEU A 77 -1.69 -1.98 -4.95
CA LEU A 77 -1.40 -1.18 -3.76
C LEU A 77 -0.96 0.24 -4.11
N ALA A 78 -0.14 0.39 -5.15
CA ALA A 78 0.28 1.70 -5.63
C ALA A 78 -0.83 2.50 -6.32
N GLY A 79 -1.92 1.85 -6.73
CA GLY A 79 -3.00 2.46 -7.50
C GLY A 79 -2.68 2.60 -8.99
N GLY A 80 -1.88 1.68 -9.52
CA GLY A 80 -1.56 1.55 -10.93
C GLY A 80 -0.08 1.45 -11.26
N ALA A 81 0.23 0.90 -12.44
CA ALA A 81 1.61 0.62 -12.86
C ALA A 81 2.51 1.88 -12.96
N GLY A 82 1.95 3.04 -13.28
CA GLY A 82 2.68 4.31 -13.27
C GLY A 82 3.13 4.71 -11.87
N ARG A 83 2.23 4.59 -10.89
CA ARG A 83 2.50 4.92 -9.48
C ARG A 83 3.41 3.91 -8.79
N ALA A 84 3.38 2.64 -9.20
CA ALA A 84 4.26 1.61 -8.66
C ALA A 84 5.75 1.88 -8.91
N LYS A 85 6.08 2.70 -9.90
CA LYS A 85 7.46 3.13 -10.20
C LYS A 85 7.95 4.28 -9.32
N ILE A 86 7.03 4.97 -8.64
CA ILE A 86 7.35 6.10 -7.78
C ILE A 86 7.63 5.53 -6.38
N PRO A 87 8.78 5.85 -5.76
CA PRO A 87 9.03 5.52 -4.36
C PRO A 87 7.84 5.92 -3.48
N VAL A 88 7.52 5.11 -2.46
CA VAL A 88 6.30 5.32 -1.65
C VAL A 88 6.26 6.73 -1.07
N GLU A 89 7.40 7.21 -0.58
CA GLU A 89 7.59 8.51 0.06
C GLU A 89 7.38 9.70 -0.91
N GLU A 90 7.58 9.46 -2.22
CA GLU A 90 7.46 10.47 -3.27
C GLU A 90 6.05 10.50 -3.90
N ARG A 91 5.19 9.54 -3.57
CA ARG A 91 3.82 9.52 -4.12
C ARG A 91 3.03 10.74 -3.63
N PRO A 92 2.30 11.43 -4.52
CA PRO A 92 1.61 12.67 -4.16
C PRO A 92 0.70 12.56 -2.94
N ALA A 93 -0.05 11.46 -2.80
CA ALA A 93 -0.93 11.23 -1.64
C ALA A 93 -0.14 11.07 -0.33
N ILE A 94 1.02 10.39 -0.36
CA ILE A 94 1.88 10.22 0.83
C ILE A 94 2.55 11.53 1.20
N ARG A 95 3.01 12.30 0.21
CA ARG A 95 3.57 13.63 0.43
C ARG A 95 2.54 14.58 1.03
N ALA A 96 1.31 14.59 0.51
CA ALA A 96 0.22 15.42 1.04
C ALA A 96 -0.08 15.10 2.51
N ILE A 97 -0.08 13.81 2.89
CA ILE A 97 -0.25 13.40 4.30
C ILE A 97 0.95 13.84 5.14
N ARG A 98 2.16 13.63 4.65
CA ARG A 98 3.39 14.01 5.37
C ARG A 98 3.50 15.51 5.59
N ASP A 99 3.16 16.30 4.58
CA ASP A 99 3.35 17.74 4.56
C ASP A 99 2.18 18.49 5.25
N GLU A 100 1.08 17.80 5.62
CA GLU A 100 -0.05 18.36 6.38
C GLU A 100 0.39 18.72 7.80
N PRO A 101 0.27 19.99 8.24
CA PRO A 101 0.72 20.42 9.56
C PRO A 101 -0.24 20.01 10.70
N ASP A 102 -1.53 19.85 10.44
CA ASP A 102 -2.52 19.46 11.44
C ASP A 102 -2.56 17.93 11.60
N PRO A 103 -2.19 17.36 12.79
CA PRO A 103 -2.20 15.92 13.00
C PRO A 103 -3.57 15.27 12.79
N ARG A 104 -4.66 15.96 13.06
CA ARG A 104 -6.02 15.45 12.83
C ARG A 104 -6.30 15.31 11.35
N LYS A 105 -5.92 16.30 10.56
CA LYS A 105 -6.02 16.24 9.09
C LYS A 105 -5.07 15.22 8.49
N GLN A 106 -3.88 15.02 9.08
CA GLN A 106 -2.97 13.94 8.69
C GLN A 106 -3.64 12.56 8.87
N VAL A 107 -4.22 12.31 10.04
CA VAL A 107 -4.95 11.06 10.33
C VAL A 107 -6.12 10.90 9.37
N ALA A 108 -6.90 11.95 9.13
CA ALA A 108 -8.00 11.92 8.17
C ALA A 108 -7.55 11.59 6.74
N GLY A 109 -6.46 12.20 6.27
CA GLY A 109 -5.86 11.90 4.97
C GLY A 109 -5.35 10.46 4.87
N TYR A 110 -4.75 9.95 5.94
CA TYR A 110 -4.29 8.57 6.02
C TYR A 110 -5.46 7.58 5.99
N ALA A 111 -6.51 7.82 6.77
CA ALA A 111 -7.73 7.01 6.78
C ALA A 111 -8.45 7.05 5.41
N ALA A 112 -8.50 8.21 4.75
CA ALA A 112 -9.12 8.38 3.44
C ALA A 112 -8.48 7.53 2.33
N ALA A 113 -7.21 7.17 2.47
CA ALA A 113 -6.51 6.31 1.51
C ALA A 113 -6.92 4.82 1.62
N GLN A 114 -7.36 4.37 2.81
CA GLN A 114 -7.56 2.94 3.12
C GLN A 114 -8.67 2.27 2.29
N PRO A 115 -9.90 2.83 2.14
CA PRO A 115 -10.94 2.20 1.34
C PRO A 115 -10.48 1.90 -0.08
N GLY A 116 -9.81 2.87 -0.72
CA GLY A 116 -9.28 2.72 -2.07
C GLY A 116 -8.21 1.63 -2.19
N ILE A 117 -7.34 1.49 -1.19
CA ILE A 117 -6.31 0.44 -1.13
C ILE A 117 -6.98 -0.92 -1.01
N HIS A 118 -7.89 -1.10 -0.04
CA HIS A 118 -8.58 -2.37 0.19
C HIS A 118 -9.47 -2.78 -0.99
N ARG A 119 -10.15 -1.83 -1.63
CA ARG A 119 -10.95 -2.11 -2.82
C ARG A 119 -10.12 -2.62 -3.99
N ARG A 120 -8.94 -2.03 -4.21
CA ARG A 120 -8.08 -2.43 -5.33
C ARG A 120 -7.31 -3.71 -5.05
N ALA A 121 -6.62 -3.80 -3.93
CA ALA A 121 -5.72 -4.90 -3.60
C ALA A 121 -6.38 -6.01 -2.78
N GLY A 122 -7.49 -5.73 -2.08
CA GLY A 122 -8.16 -6.65 -1.18
C GLY A 122 -8.50 -8.01 -1.81
N PRO A 123 -9.06 -8.09 -3.02
CA PRO A 123 -9.34 -9.39 -3.65
C PRO A 123 -8.10 -10.28 -3.76
N LEU A 124 -6.95 -9.72 -4.20
CA LEU A 124 -5.70 -10.46 -4.29
C LEU A 124 -5.13 -10.82 -2.91
N LEU A 125 -5.18 -9.88 -1.97
CA LEU A 125 -4.69 -10.12 -0.61
C LEU A 125 -5.51 -11.21 0.11
N ARG A 126 -6.83 -11.28 -0.12
CA ARG A 126 -7.67 -12.39 0.38
C ARG A 126 -7.27 -13.71 -0.27
N ALA A 127 -7.13 -13.74 -1.59
CA ALA A 127 -6.70 -14.93 -2.29
C ALA A 127 -5.32 -15.43 -1.80
N LEU A 128 -4.40 -14.52 -1.51
CA LEU A 128 -3.09 -14.84 -0.95
C LEU A 128 -3.21 -15.38 0.48
N ARG A 129 -3.98 -14.71 1.35
CA ARG A 129 -4.24 -15.13 2.72
C ARG A 129 -4.81 -16.54 2.78
N ASP A 130 -5.80 -16.82 1.92
CA ASP A 130 -6.50 -18.10 1.91
C ASP A 130 -5.60 -19.23 1.35
N ALA A 131 -4.70 -18.91 0.41
CA ALA A 131 -3.78 -19.87 -0.19
C ALA A 131 -2.44 -20.05 0.55
N ARG A 132 -2.09 -19.20 1.52
CA ARG A 132 -0.78 -19.18 2.20
C ARG A 132 -0.39 -20.48 2.89
N GLY A 133 -1.38 -21.28 3.32
CA GLY A 133 -1.14 -22.57 3.97
C GLY A 133 -0.93 -23.73 3.00
N SER A 134 -1.25 -23.57 1.72
CA SER A 134 -1.15 -24.64 0.71
C SER A 134 0.15 -24.58 -0.11
N ASP A 135 0.88 -23.48 -0.05
CA ASP A 135 2.11 -23.25 -0.82
C ASP A 135 3.12 -22.42 0.00
N ARG A 136 4.34 -22.93 0.14
CA ARG A 136 5.39 -22.27 0.92
C ARG A 136 5.82 -20.93 0.33
N GLU A 137 5.78 -20.76 -0.99
CA GLU A 137 6.12 -19.50 -1.67
C GLU A 137 5.06 -18.44 -1.38
N LEU A 138 3.76 -18.83 -1.38
CA LEU A 138 2.65 -17.95 -1.00
C LEU A 138 2.67 -17.58 0.48
N GLY A 139 3.04 -18.53 1.36
CA GLY A 139 3.22 -18.24 2.78
C GLY A 139 4.26 -17.15 3.00
N ARG A 140 5.44 -17.28 2.38
CA ARG A 140 6.50 -16.25 2.45
C ARG A 140 6.04 -14.90 1.86
N LEU A 141 5.32 -14.94 0.73
CA LEU A 141 4.81 -13.71 0.12
C LEU A 141 3.81 -13.01 1.04
N TRP A 142 2.95 -13.76 1.73
CA TRP A 142 2.05 -13.20 2.72
C TRP A 142 2.81 -12.53 3.87
N ASP A 143 3.81 -13.20 4.43
CA ASP A 143 4.62 -12.66 5.53
C ASP A 143 5.35 -11.36 5.11
N GLU A 144 5.86 -11.32 3.90
CA GLU A 144 6.49 -10.12 3.33
C GLU A 144 5.48 -8.96 3.16
N MET A 145 4.25 -9.25 2.68
CA MET A 145 3.21 -8.23 2.55
C MET A 145 2.80 -7.65 3.91
N GLU A 146 2.67 -8.51 4.93
CA GLU A 146 2.38 -8.08 6.30
C GLU A 146 3.54 -7.25 6.89
N ALA A 147 4.79 -7.63 6.65
CA ALA A 147 5.95 -6.86 7.08
C ALA A 147 5.98 -5.46 6.42
N TRP A 148 5.70 -5.37 5.12
CA TRP A 148 5.61 -4.07 4.43
C TRP A 148 4.47 -3.20 4.96
N ARG A 149 3.34 -3.82 5.30
CA ARG A 149 2.21 -3.14 5.90
C ARG A 149 2.59 -2.58 7.27
N LEU A 150 3.21 -3.40 8.12
CA LEU A 150 3.68 -2.98 9.45
C LEU A 150 4.68 -1.82 9.35
N ASP A 151 5.64 -1.90 8.42
CA ASP A 151 6.61 -0.81 8.19
C ASP A 151 5.91 0.48 7.73
N GLY A 152 4.90 0.38 6.85
CA GLY A 152 4.10 1.52 6.40
C GLY A 152 3.35 2.22 7.54
N GLN A 153 2.67 1.46 8.42
CA GLN A 153 2.04 1.98 9.62
C GLN A 153 3.07 2.56 10.60
N GLY A 154 4.21 1.89 10.73
CA GLY A 154 5.31 2.37 11.56
C GLY A 154 5.83 3.75 11.13
N ARG A 155 6.01 3.97 9.83
CA ARG A 155 6.39 5.30 9.31
C ARG A 155 5.35 6.36 9.64
N PHE A 156 4.07 6.05 9.47
CA PHE A 156 2.99 6.99 9.77
C PHE A 156 2.95 7.35 11.26
N VAL A 157 3.00 6.37 12.16
CA VAL A 157 2.93 6.61 13.60
C VAL A 157 4.18 7.35 14.11
N ARG A 158 5.38 6.98 13.64
CA ARG A 158 6.62 7.70 14.01
C ARG A 158 6.57 9.15 13.54
N MET A 159 6.03 9.43 12.36
CA MET A 159 5.85 10.81 11.87
C MET A 159 4.94 11.64 12.81
N LEU A 160 3.89 11.05 13.39
CA LEU A 160 3.06 11.70 14.40
C LEU A 160 3.84 11.89 15.73
N ALA A 161 4.66 10.90 16.11
CA ALA A 161 5.49 10.96 17.31
C ALA A 161 6.53 12.09 17.21
N ASP A 162 7.25 12.18 16.09
CA ASP A 162 8.29 13.19 15.83
C ASP A 162 7.75 14.62 15.91
N ARG A 163 6.44 14.80 15.70
CA ARG A 163 5.72 16.08 15.82
C ARG A 163 5.13 16.31 17.21
N GLY A 164 5.33 15.37 18.15
CA GLY A 164 4.72 15.45 19.48
C GLY A 164 3.19 15.32 19.49
N ALA A 165 2.61 14.75 18.43
CA ALA A 165 1.17 14.64 18.25
C ALA A 165 0.54 13.41 18.91
N LEU A 166 1.34 12.39 19.27
CA LEU A 166 0.84 11.21 19.95
C LEU A 166 0.39 11.54 21.39
N ARG A 167 -0.56 10.78 21.91
CA ARG A 167 -0.91 10.81 23.33
C ARG A 167 0.34 10.58 24.18
N ARG A 168 0.45 11.30 25.29
CA ARG A 168 1.64 11.23 26.17
C ARG A 168 1.84 9.87 26.86
N ASP A 169 0.74 9.14 27.04
CA ASP A 169 0.68 7.82 27.64
C ASP A 169 0.84 6.67 26.63
N LEU A 170 0.94 6.98 25.34
CA LEU A 170 1.02 5.99 24.28
C LEU A 170 2.47 5.73 23.87
N ASN A 171 2.93 4.50 24.05
CA ASN A 171 4.18 4.02 23.48
C ASN A 171 4.05 3.96 21.94
N VAL A 172 5.12 4.33 21.21
CA VAL A 172 5.15 4.36 19.74
C VAL A 172 4.85 2.97 19.15
N ASP A 173 5.43 1.91 19.70
CA ASP A 173 5.22 0.54 19.20
C ASP A 173 3.77 0.10 19.39
N VAL A 174 3.15 0.42 20.53
CA VAL A 174 1.72 0.18 20.77
C VAL A 174 0.86 0.99 19.78
N GLY A 175 1.25 2.22 19.49
CA GLY A 175 0.58 3.04 18.46
C GLY A 175 0.68 2.41 17.06
N ILE A 176 1.82 1.79 16.74
CA ILE A 176 2.01 1.05 15.47
C ILE A 176 1.07 -0.16 15.42
N ASP A 177 0.98 -0.94 16.50
CA ASP A 177 0.09 -2.11 16.58
C ASP A 177 -1.40 -1.72 16.45
N ILE A 178 -1.80 -0.59 17.05
CA ILE A 178 -3.15 -0.02 16.90
C ILE A 178 -3.41 0.34 15.43
N ALA A 179 -2.52 1.09 14.80
CA ALA A 179 -2.68 1.48 13.39
C ALA A 179 -2.66 0.25 12.46
N TRP A 180 -1.77 -0.72 12.72
CA TRP A 180 -1.70 -1.97 11.99
C TRP A 180 -3.00 -2.78 12.10
N THR A 181 -3.60 -2.83 13.28
CA THR A 181 -4.86 -3.53 13.51
C THR A 181 -6.03 -2.82 12.83
N LEU A 182 -6.23 -1.53 13.11
CA LEU A 182 -7.38 -0.77 12.58
C LEU A 182 -7.38 -0.65 11.06
N CYS A 183 -6.21 -0.52 10.43
CA CYS A 183 -6.05 -0.43 8.97
C CYS A 183 -5.94 -1.82 8.30
N SER A 184 -6.24 -2.91 9.00
CA SER A 184 -6.10 -4.25 8.43
C SER A 184 -7.21 -4.59 7.43
N LEU A 185 -6.87 -5.48 6.47
CA LEU A 185 -7.85 -6.07 5.56
C LEU A 185 -8.97 -6.79 6.34
N ALA A 186 -8.64 -7.41 7.49
CA ALA A 186 -9.61 -8.10 8.33
C ALA A 186 -10.69 -7.16 8.88
N VAL A 187 -10.29 -5.98 9.39
CA VAL A 187 -11.24 -4.97 9.88
C VAL A 187 -12.10 -4.42 8.73
N TYR A 188 -11.46 -4.13 7.58
CA TYR A 188 -12.22 -3.72 6.39
C TYR A 188 -13.25 -4.79 5.96
N ASP A 189 -12.85 -6.06 5.89
CA ASP A 189 -13.74 -7.15 5.52
C ASP A 189 -14.91 -7.29 6.50
N LEU A 190 -14.67 -7.21 7.80
CA LEU A 190 -15.72 -7.28 8.82
C LEU A 190 -16.75 -6.16 8.67
N LEU A 191 -16.30 -4.93 8.46
CA LEU A 191 -17.20 -3.77 8.43
C LEU A 191 -17.84 -3.55 7.06
N VAL A 192 -17.05 -3.63 5.98
CA VAL A 192 -17.55 -3.32 4.64
C VAL A 192 -18.22 -4.56 4.01
N LEU A 193 -17.55 -5.71 3.98
CA LEU A 193 -18.13 -6.90 3.36
C LEU A 193 -19.12 -7.60 4.29
N GLY A 194 -18.82 -7.71 5.59
CA GLY A 194 -19.65 -8.43 6.56
C GLY A 194 -20.84 -7.61 7.06
N ARG A 195 -20.66 -6.29 7.29
CA ARG A 195 -21.71 -5.40 7.82
C ARG A 195 -22.32 -4.47 6.78
N GLY A 196 -21.86 -4.53 5.52
CA GLY A 196 -22.38 -3.72 4.41
C GLY A 196 -22.11 -2.21 4.55
N TRP A 197 -21.04 -1.82 5.22
CA TRP A 197 -20.71 -0.38 5.30
C TRP A 197 -20.21 0.14 3.96
N GLY A 198 -20.66 1.35 3.58
CA GLY A 198 -20.06 2.08 2.48
C GLY A 198 -18.67 2.62 2.84
N ASP A 199 -17.88 2.92 1.80
CA ASP A 199 -16.51 3.45 1.95
C ASP A 199 -16.46 4.73 2.82
N GLU A 200 -17.42 5.64 2.67
CA GLU A 200 -17.48 6.89 3.45
C GLU A 200 -17.68 6.63 4.94
N ARG A 201 -18.59 5.72 5.29
CA ARG A 201 -18.84 5.32 6.68
C ARG A 201 -17.61 4.65 7.29
N TYR A 202 -16.96 3.76 6.56
CA TYR A 202 -15.74 3.11 7.00
C TYR A 202 -14.61 4.14 7.21
N GLN A 203 -14.42 5.07 6.27
CA GLN A 203 -13.43 6.12 6.37
C GLN A 203 -13.66 7.03 7.59
N ALA A 204 -14.89 7.49 7.80
CA ALA A 204 -15.22 8.34 8.94
C ALA A 204 -14.94 7.63 10.27
N TRP A 205 -15.40 6.38 10.40
CA TRP A 205 -15.12 5.56 11.56
C TRP A 205 -13.63 5.35 11.80
N LEU A 206 -12.87 5.02 10.74
CA LEU A 206 -11.43 4.80 10.84
C LEU A 206 -10.68 6.07 11.24
N THR A 207 -11.10 7.22 10.70
CA THR A 207 -10.56 8.53 11.08
C THR A 207 -10.75 8.79 12.58
N ASP A 208 -11.96 8.59 13.08
CA ASP A 208 -12.28 8.81 14.50
C ASP A 208 -11.56 7.81 15.41
N ALA A 209 -11.50 6.54 15.01
CA ALA A 209 -10.79 5.50 15.75
C ALA A 209 -9.29 5.80 15.85
N LEU A 210 -8.62 6.06 14.73
CA LEU A 210 -7.20 6.42 14.71
C LEU A 210 -6.91 7.71 15.50
N ALA A 211 -7.74 8.75 15.33
CA ALA A 211 -7.54 10.00 16.05
C ALA A 211 -7.68 9.82 17.55
N ARG A 212 -8.67 9.05 18.01
CA ARG A 212 -8.90 8.78 19.43
C ARG A 212 -7.79 7.96 20.05
N GLU A 213 -7.32 6.95 19.34
CA GLU A 213 -6.33 6.01 19.87
C GLU A 213 -4.89 6.57 19.80
N LEU A 214 -4.58 7.38 18.79
CA LEU A 214 -3.20 7.83 18.56
C LEU A 214 -2.95 9.26 19.05
N LEU A 215 -3.90 10.20 18.86
CA LEU A 215 -3.61 11.62 19.07
C LEU A 215 -3.86 12.08 20.51
N ALA A 216 -3.06 13.03 20.95
CA ALA A 216 -3.32 13.76 22.19
C ALA A 216 -4.71 14.42 22.12
N SER A 217 -5.47 14.29 23.21
CA SER A 217 -6.74 15.02 23.37
C SER A 217 -6.45 16.51 23.23
N GLY A 218 -6.93 17.14 22.16
CA GLY A 218 -6.70 18.56 21.93
C GLY A 218 -7.25 19.36 23.09
N THR A 219 -6.40 20.06 23.78
CA THR A 219 -6.81 21.25 24.52
C THR A 219 -7.56 22.10 23.51
N ARG A 220 -8.86 22.34 23.73
CA ARG A 220 -9.59 23.36 22.98
C ARG A 220 -8.71 24.61 22.98
N ALA A 221 -8.45 25.18 21.81
CA ALA A 221 -7.78 26.45 21.72
C ALA A 221 -8.45 27.39 22.73
N HIS A 222 -7.71 27.82 23.76
CA HIS A 222 -8.11 28.91 24.60
C HIS A 222 -8.20 30.10 23.65
N GLY A 223 -9.43 30.50 23.34
CA GLY A 223 -9.68 31.81 22.79
C GLY A 223 -9.11 32.84 23.75
N PRO A 224 -8.58 33.96 23.29
CA PRO A 224 -8.10 35.00 24.18
C PRO A 224 -9.26 35.44 25.09
N GLU A 225 -9.14 35.20 26.39
CA GLU A 225 -10.00 35.82 27.38
C GLU A 225 -9.85 37.34 27.22
N SER A 226 -10.91 37.94 26.72
CA SER A 226 -11.12 39.38 26.77
C SER A 226 -11.02 39.83 28.23
N MET A 227 -9.86 40.36 28.62
CA MET A 227 -9.75 41.22 29.77
C MET A 227 -10.58 42.49 29.48
N ALA A 228 -11.86 42.44 29.82
CA ALA A 228 -12.63 43.63 30.03
C ALA A 228 -12.18 44.21 31.38
N GLN A 229 -11.27 45.14 31.33
CA GLN A 229 -11.10 46.12 32.38
C GLN A 229 -12.44 46.85 32.55
N THR A 230 -12.97 46.79 33.75
CA THR A 230 -13.98 47.76 34.21
C THR A 230 -13.28 48.62 35.24
N ASP A 231 -12.82 49.79 34.80
CA ASP A 231 -12.62 50.95 35.70
C ASP A 231 -14.02 51.46 36.09
N GLU A 232 -14.27 51.56 37.37
CA GLU A 232 -14.84 52.63 38.19
C GLU A 232 -15.22 52.11 39.58
#